data_f56a43a257dce5bee142b35fcbcfb866
#
_entry.id   f56a43a257dce5bee142b35fcbcfb866
#
_cell.length_a   1.000
_cell.length_b   1.000
_cell.length_c   1.000
_cell.angle_alpha   90.00
_cell.angle_beta   90.00
_cell.angle_gamma   90.00
#
_symmetry.space_group_name_H-M   'P 1'
#
loop_
_entity.id
_entity.type
_entity.pdbx_description
1 polymer ?
#
loop_
_entity_poly.entity_id
_entity_poly.type
_entity_poly.pdbx_seq_one_letter_code
_entity_poly.pdbx_strand_id
1 'polypeptide(L)'
;MIAMMSENLNPIEIYPKVFVYKNLFKDISETTSLLKEEDEKGLFSPWTPWSSFGHYINPLFKDHPHTMTMDYIEKEVETNSPKQEKQKLAILELFKNFHLATKDYIAKHNVEFDEEALVKDHNGATRKLWTSNGPSIARYRTDIDDSIGLVYHSDYVREPIKSPGNKFVITALTYFNDDYEGGEIDFVVGKEAYMYKPEAGDVIVFPSGHPDILTKDGKVYLHGVMVPRKEKKYIARTYWMKYEDASQEWIDKENEFGKEVWKEMQTEIVKNFWAGIPLRKSAGEVNRIK
;
A
#
# COMPACT_ATOMS: atom_id res chain seq x y z
N MET A 1 -18.56 9.23 17.85
CA MET A 1 -17.46 10.19 17.54
C MET A 1 -16.35 9.91 18.54
N ILE A 2 -15.40 9.03 18.17
CA ILE A 2 -14.23 8.73 19.01
C ILE A 2 -13.32 9.94 18.85
N ALA A 3 -13.19 10.77 19.89
CA ALA A 3 -12.15 11.77 19.97
C ALA A 3 -10.81 11.02 19.94
N MET A 4 -10.23 10.83 18.77
CA MET A 4 -8.89 10.33 18.64
C MET A 4 -7.97 11.41 19.21
N MET A 5 -7.43 11.14 20.41
CA MET A 5 -6.26 11.85 20.89
C MET A 5 -5.24 11.83 19.76
N SER A 6 -4.73 12.98 19.38
CA SER A 6 -3.57 13.08 18.49
C SER A 6 -2.38 12.52 19.29
N GLU A 7 -2.20 11.21 19.26
CA GLU A 7 -0.92 10.63 19.65
C GLU A 7 0.09 11.28 18.71
N ASN A 8 1.08 11.93 19.27
CA ASN A 8 2.14 12.57 18.51
C ASN A 8 2.98 11.44 17.91
N LEU A 9 2.55 10.99 16.72
CA LEU A 9 3.26 9.95 15.98
C LEU A 9 4.58 10.55 15.49
N ASN A 10 5.69 9.91 15.83
CA ASN A 10 7.03 10.32 15.42
C ASN A 10 7.54 9.36 14.34
N PRO A 11 7.09 9.50 13.08
CA PRO A 11 7.58 8.66 12.00
C PRO A 11 9.05 8.99 11.68
N ILE A 12 9.73 7.99 11.14
CA ILE A 12 11.05 8.14 10.57
C ILE A 12 10.89 8.39 9.08
N GLU A 13 11.40 9.52 8.58
CA GLU A 13 11.47 9.74 7.14
C GLU A 13 12.70 8.99 6.60
N ILE A 14 12.45 7.88 5.92
CA ILE A 14 13.51 7.03 5.36
C ILE A 14 13.96 7.49 3.97
N TYR A 15 13.11 8.22 3.28
CA TYR A 15 13.34 8.88 2.00
C TYR A 15 12.36 10.07 1.92
N PRO A 16 12.65 11.15 1.17
CA PRO A 16 11.71 12.26 1.06
C PRO A 16 10.29 11.82 0.75
N LYS A 17 9.37 12.13 1.66
CA LYS A 17 7.95 11.72 1.63
C LYS A 17 7.69 10.22 1.80
N VAL A 18 8.66 9.42 2.24
CA VAL A 18 8.45 8.01 2.62
C VAL A 18 8.66 7.89 4.13
N PHE A 19 7.59 7.70 4.86
CA PHE A 19 7.58 7.68 6.32
C PHE A 19 7.33 6.28 6.85
N VAL A 20 8.07 5.92 7.90
CA VAL A 20 7.88 4.68 8.66
C VAL A 20 7.38 5.01 10.05
N TYR A 21 6.22 4.49 10.38
CA TYR A 21 5.61 4.54 11.70
C TYR A 21 5.92 3.24 12.42
N LYS A 22 6.77 3.30 13.44
CA LYS A 22 7.20 2.12 14.19
C LYS A 22 6.16 1.66 15.20
N ASN A 23 5.98 0.35 15.31
CA ASN A 23 5.22 -0.29 16.38
C ASN A 23 3.78 0.24 16.56
N LEU A 24 3.09 0.56 15.47
CA LEU A 24 1.69 0.98 15.55
C LEU A 24 0.75 -0.14 15.98
N PHE A 25 1.12 -1.40 15.70
CA PHE A 25 0.35 -2.56 16.12
C PHE A 25 0.82 -3.05 17.49
N LYS A 26 -0.12 -3.16 18.44
CA LYS A 26 0.19 -3.63 19.79
C LYS A 26 0.32 -5.15 19.86
N ASP A 27 -0.55 -5.88 19.16
CA ASP A 27 -0.66 -7.34 19.21
C ASP A 27 -0.37 -8.00 17.86
N ILE A 28 0.68 -7.52 17.17
CA ILE A 28 1.04 -7.99 15.84
C ILE A 28 1.32 -9.49 15.79
N SER A 29 1.87 -10.05 16.86
CA SER A 29 2.20 -11.48 16.94
C SER A 29 0.97 -12.38 16.90
N GLU A 30 -0.14 -11.97 17.53
CA GLU A 30 -1.38 -12.72 17.49
C GLU A 30 -2.00 -12.69 16.09
N THR A 31 -2.01 -11.53 15.44
CA THR A 31 -2.48 -11.39 14.06
C THR A 31 -1.61 -12.21 13.10
N THR A 32 -0.29 -12.19 13.27
CA THR A 32 0.64 -13.00 12.46
C THR A 32 0.36 -14.50 12.62
N SER A 33 0.16 -14.96 13.86
CA SER A 33 -0.15 -16.37 14.12
C SER A 33 -1.47 -16.80 13.48
N LEU A 34 -2.48 -15.93 13.53
CA LEU A 34 -3.76 -16.15 12.86
C LEU A 34 -3.59 -16.27 11.34
N LEU A 35 -2.81 -15.37 10.72
CA LEU A 35 -2.57 -15.40 9.27
C LEU A 35 -1.79 -16.65 8.83
N LYS A 36 -0.80 -17.10 9.60
CA LYS A 36 -0.06 -18.34 9.36
C LYS A 36 -1.01 -19.56 9.41
N GLU A 37 -1.86 -19.63 10.42
CA GLU A 37 -2.88 -20.70 10.54
C GLU A 37 -3.86 -20.71 9.36
N GLU A 38 -4.31 -19.53 8.92
CA GLU A 38 -5.24 -19.41 7.79
C GLU A 38 -4.56 -19.74 6.45
N ASP A 39 -3.28 -19.45 6.32
CA ASP A 39 -2.48 -19.84 5.15
C ASP A 39 -2.33 -21.37 5.05
N GLU A 40 -2.07 -22.05 6.15
CA GLU A 40 -2.01 -23.51 6.21
C GLU A 40 -3.34 -24.16 5.81
N LYS A 41 -4.45 -23.48 6.03
CA LYS A 41 -5.79 -23.90 5.59
C LYS A 41 -6.11 -23.59 4.14
N GLY A 42 -5.17 -22.97 3.41
CA GLY A 42 -5.36 -22.61 2.01
C GLY A 42 -6.26 -21.40 1.77
N LEU A 43 -6.41 -20.53 2.76
CA LEU A 43 -7.26 -19.33 2.67
C LEU A 43 -6.55 -18.12 2.03
N PHE A 44 -5.50 -18.38 1.26
CA PHE A 44 -4.89 -17.38 0.39
C PHE A 44 -5.08 -17.77 -1.07
N SER A 45 -5.32 -16.80 -1.93
CA SER A 45 -5.45 -17.04 -3.36
C SER A 45 -4.16 -17.63 -3.95
N PRO A 46 -4.24 -18.37 -5.05
CA PRO A 46 -3.06 -18.79 -5.80
C PRO A 46 -2.18 -17.59 -6.18
N TRP A 47 -0.90 -17.89 -6.42
CA TRP A 47 0.06 -16.90 -6.91
C TRP A 47 -0.34 -16.38 -8.28
N THR A 48 -0.17 -15.08 -8.50
CA THR A 48 -0.36 -14.52 -9.84
C THR A 48 0.95 -14.67 -10.65
N PRO A 49 0.88 -14.79 -12.00
CA PRO A 49 2.07 -14.95 -12.83
C PRO A 49 3.09 -13.79 -12.76
N TRP A 50 2.64 -12.62 -12.34
CA TRP A 50 3.42 -11.35 -12.35
C TRP A 50 3.86 -10.91 -10.96
N SER A 51 3.38 -11.59 -9.94
CA SER A 51 3.74 -11.30 -8.56
C SER A 51 3.81 -12.57 -7.77
N SER A 52 4.75 -12.62 -6.87
CA SER A 52 4.97 -13.75 -5.97
C SER A 52 4.11 -13.63 -4.71
N PHE A 53 2.93 -13.04 -4.82
CA PHE A 53 2.04 -12.88 -3.68
C PHE A 53 0.63 -13.44 -3.95
N GLY A 54 -0.02 -13.92 -2.89
CA GLY A 54 -1.41 -14.33 -2.88
C GLY A 54 -2.21 -13.51 -1.88
N HIS A 55 -3.45 -13.18 -2.23
CA HIS A 55 -4.35 -12.42 -1.36
C HIS A 55 -5.05 -13.31 -0.36
N TYR A 56 -5.22 -12.83 0.86
CA TYR A 56 -6.01 -13.48 1.88
C TYR A 56 -7.49 -13.42 1.52
N ILE A 57 -8.11 -14.59 1.54
CA ILE A 57 -9.55 -14.76 1.33
C ILE A 57 -10.16 -14.98 2.72
N ASN A 58 -10.51 -13.88 3.39
CA ASN A 58 -11.08 -13.96 4.73
C ASN A 58 -12.52 -14.50 4.66
N PRO A 59 -12.80 -15.68 5.23
CA PRO A 59 -14.13 -16.28 5.18
C PRO A 59 -15.21 -15.43 5.84
N LEU A 60 -14.84 -14.61 6.83
CA LEU A 60 -15.77 -13.71 7.53
C LEU A 60 -16.35 -12.64 6.60
N PHE A 61 -15.61 -12.25 5.54
CA PHE A 61 -15.98 -11.15 4.66
C PHE A 61 -16.35 -11.56 3.24
N LYS A 62 -16.38 -12.87 2.92
CA LYS A 62 -16.60 -13.35 1.55
C LYS A 62 -17.92 -12.90 0.93
N ASP A 63 -18.94 -12.71 1.76
CA ASP A 63 -20.30 -12.34 1.35
C ASP A 63 -20.59 -10.83 1.56
N HIS A 64 -19.56 -10.05 1.91
CA HIS A 64 -19.66 -8.62 2.17
C HIS A 64 -19.18 -7.79 0.97
N PRO A 65 -19.56 -6.50 0.88
CA PRO A 65 -19.13 -5.61 -0.19
C PRO A 65 -17.60 -5.50 -0.27
N HIS A 66 -17.07 -5.37 -1.49
CA HIS A 66 -15.62 -5.18 -1.70
C HIS A 66 -15.06 -3.89 -1.08
N THR A 67 -15.90 -2.89 -0.87
CA THR A 67 -15.56 -1.62 -0.20
C THR A 67 -16.17 -1.59 1.18
N MET A 68 -15.50 -2.21 2.13
CA MET A 68 -15.90 -2.16 3.54
C MET A 68 -15.30 -0.94 4.21
N THR A 69 -16.07 -0.29 5.07
CA THR A 69 -15.59 0.74 6.00
C THR A 69 -15.47 0.17 7.39
N MET A 70 -14.70 0.85 8.25
CA MET A 70 -14.60 0.48 9.66
C MET A 70 -15.98 0.42 10.33
N ASP A 71 -16.81 1.45 10.10
CA ASP A 71 -18.17 1.54 10.62
C ASP A 71 -19.06 0.39 10.16
N TYR A 72 -18.94 -0.02 8.89
CA TYR A 72 -19.65 -1.19 8.37
C TYR A 72 -19.23 -2.47 9.09
N ILE A 73 -17.92 -2.68 9.27
CA ILE A 73 -17.42 -3.89 9.94
C ILE A 73 -17.87 -3.93 11.39
N GLU A 74 -17.81 -2.81 12.10
CA GLU A 74 -18.26 -2.74 13.49
C GLU A 74 -19.73 -3.12 13.66
N LYS A 75 -20.60 -2.61 12.78
CA LYS A 75 -22.06 -2.69 12.92
C LYS A 75 -22.71 -3.89 12.23
N GLU A 76 -22.23 -4.23 11.03
CA GLU A 76 -22.91 -5.17 10.15
C GLU A 76 -22.24 -6.57 10.08
N VAL A 77 -20.97 -6.68 10.50
CA VAL A 77 -20.29 -7.97 10.49
C VAL A 77 -20.50 -8.70 11.80
N GLU A 78 -21.36 -9.70 11.76
CA GLU A 78 -21.62 -10.58 12.92
C GLU A 78 -20.53 -11.65 13.06
N THR A 79 -20.26 -12.04 14.30
CA THR A 79 -19.30 -13.09 14.64
C THR A 79 -19.98 -14.18 15.45
N ASN A 80 -19.75 -15.43 15.07
CA ASN A 80 -20.39 -16.61 15.69
C ASN A 80 -19.38 -17.49 16.46
N SER A 81 -18.14 -17.03 16.61
CA SER A 81 -17.10 -17.75 17.35
C SER A 81 -16.01 -16.80 17.84
N PRO A 82 -15.28 -17.17 18.90
CA PRO A 82 -14.13 -16.39 19.38
C PRO A 82 -13.06 -16.15 18.30
N LYS A 83 -12.89 -17.09 17.37
CA LYS A 83 -11.97 -16.95 16.25
C LYS A 83 -12.41 -15.85 15.28
N GLN A 84 -13.70 -15.84 14.91
CA GLN A 84 -14.24 -14.79 14.04
C GLN A 84 -14.19 -13.42 14.70
N GLU A 85 -14.40 -13.35 16.01
CA GLU A 85 -14.22 -12.10 16.76
C GLU A 85 -12.78 -11.59 16.68
N LYS A 86 -11.78 -12.46 16.85
CA LYS A 86 -10.37 -12.09 16.68
C LYS A 86 -10.07 -11.61 15.27
N GLN A 87 -10.61 -12.28 14.24
CA GLN A 87 -10.45 -11.85 12.84
C GLN A 87 -11.05 -10.46 12.60
N LYS A 88 -12.24 -10.20 13.14
CA LYS A 88 -12.91 -8.89 13.06
C LYS A 88 -12.07 -7.81 13.73
N LEU A 89 -11.62 -8.05 14.96
CA LEU A 89 -10.81 -7.10 15.73
C LEU A 89 -9.48 -6.79 15.03
N ALA A 90 -8.80 -7.79 14.47
CA ALA A 90 -7.56 -7.59 13.72
C ALA A 90 -7.76 -6.69 12.49
N ILE A 91 -8.86 -6.85 11.76
CA ILE A 91 -9.17 -5.99 10.61
C ILE A 91 -9.53 -4.56 11.07
N LEU A 92 -10.27 -4.40 12.14
CA LEU A 92 -10.57 -3.09 12.72
C LEU A 92 -9.31 -2.37 13.20
N GLU A 93 -8.37 -3.08 13.81
CA GLU A 93 -7.07 -2.53 14.19
C GLU A 93 -6.27 -2.08 12.97
N LEU A 94 -6.26 -2.88 11.89
CA LEU A 94 -5.64 -2.47 10.62
C LEU A 94 -6.21 -1.15 10.08
N PHE A 95 -7.52 -1.04 10.01
CA PHE A 95 -8.17 0.20 9.57
C PHE A 95 -7.75 1.39 10.44
N LYS A 96 -7.80 1.22 11.76
CA LYS A 96 -7.44 2.26 12.72
C LYS A 96 -6.00 2.72 12.54
N ASN A 97 -5.06 1.79 12.43
CA ASN A 97 -3.64 2.11 12.35
C ASN A 97 -3.27 2.74 11.00
N PHE A 98 -3.83 2.24 9.89
CA PHE A 98 -3.68 2.89 8.60
C PHE A 98 -4.26 4.31 8.59
N HIS A 99 -5.42 4.49 9.19
CA HIS A 99 -6.07 5.80 9.27
C HIS A 99 -5.23 6.79 10.10
N LEU A 100 -4.72 6.37 11.25
CA LEU A 100 -3.86 7.20 12.10
C LEU A 100 -2.57 7.61 11.37
N ALA A 101 -1.85 6.65 10.79
CA ALA A 101 -0.61 6.91 10.06
C ALA A 101 -0.84 7.84 8.87
N THR A 102 -1.91 7.60 8.10
CA THR A 102 -2.23 8.41 6.93
C THR A 102 -2.66 9.83 7.29
N LYS A 103 -3.45 10.02 8.35
CA LYS A 103 -3.81 11.37 8.81
C LYS A 103 -2.61 12.19 9.27
N ASP A 104 -1.71 11.57 10.04
CA ASP A 104 -0.47 12.23 10.45
C ASP A 104 0.40 12.58 9.23
N TYR A 105 0.51 11.66 8.28
CA TYR A 105 1.23 11.87 7.02
C TYR A 105 0.66 13.03 6.21
N ILE A 106 -0.65 13.07 6.02
CA ILE A 106 -1.38 14.14 5.33
C ILE A 106 -1.12 15.50 5.98
N ALA A 107 -1.23 15.56 7.32
CA ALA A 107 -0.98 16.78 8.08
C ALA A 107 0.46 17.28 7.92
N LYS A 108 1.46 16.39 7.99
CA LYS A 108 2.88 16.73 7.82
C LYS A 108 3.22 17.23 6.42
N HIS A 109 2.48 16.82 5.41
CA HIS A 109 2.68 17.24 4.02
C HIS A 109 1.73 18.36 3.56
N ASN A 110 0.91 18.92 4.47
CA ASN A 110 -0.06 19.97 4.16
C ASN A 110 -0.97 19.62 2.97
N VAL A 111 -1.39 18.36 2.88
CA VAL A 111 -2.36 17.94 1.86
C VAL A 111 -3.75 18.40 2.29
N GLU A 112 -4.45 19.08 1.39
CA GLU A 112 -5.86 19.43 1.63
C GLU A 112 -6.70 18.15 1.62
N PHE A 113 -7.25 17.81 2.76
CA PHE A 113 -7.94 16.56 2.98
C PHE A 113 -9.16 16.76 3.88
N ASP A 114 -10.32 16.36 3.36
CA ASP A 114 -11.59 16.36 4.09
C ASP A 114 -12.34 15.05 3.77
N GLU A 115 -12.46 14.18 4.77
CA GLU A 115 -13.14 12.89 4.64
C GLU A 115 -14.64 13.03 4.41
N GLU A 116 -15.24 14.15 4.78
CA GLU A 116 -16.67 14.41 4.62
C GLU A 116 -16.98 15.21 3.36
N ALA A 117 -15.95 15.67 2.66
CA ALA A 117 -16.14 16.42 1.42
C ALA A 117 -16.86 15.59 0.37
N LEU A 118 -17.87 16.19 -0.22
CA LEU A 118 -18.68 15.59 -1.28
C LEU A 118 -18.49 16.35 -2.58
N VAL A 119 -18.51 15.63 -3.68
CA VAL A 119 -18.42 16.18 -5.04
C VAL A 119 -19.54 15.60 -5.91
N LYS A 120 -19.97 16.37 -6.90
CA LYS A 120 -20.84 15.87 -7.96
C LYS A 120 -19.98 15.32 -9.09
N ASP A 121 -20.25 14.10 -9.51
CA ASP A 121 -19.64 13.55 -10.72
C ASP A 121 -20.33 14.11 -11.99
N HIS A 122 -19.76 13.82 -13.15
CA HIS A 122 -20.27 14.25 -14.45
C HIS A 122 -21.72 13.81 -14.76
N ASN A 123 -22.24 12.83 -14.04
CA ASN A 123 -23.62 12.37 -14.13
C ASN A 123 -24.52 13.02 -13.06
N GLY A 124 -23.97 13.92 -12.23
CA GLY A 124 -24.66 14.58 -11.13
C GLY A 124 -24.83 13.73 -9.87
N ALA A 125 -24.29 12.53 -9.81
CA ALA A 125 -24.30 11.72 -8.62
C ALA A 125 -23.34 12.27 -7.55
N THR A 126 -23.78 12.23 -6.29
CA THR A 126 -22.95 12.68 -5.16
C THR A 126 -21.99 11.57 -4.76
N ARG A 127 -20.69 11.90 -4.65
CA ARG A 127 -19.63 10.99 -4.24
C ARG A 127 -18.79 11.62 -3.15
N LYS A 128 -18.14 10.79 -2.33
CA LYS A 128 -17.08 11.28 -1.44
C LYS A 128 -15.87 11.70 -2.28
N LEU A 129 -15.33 12.89 -1.97
CA LEU A 129 -14.10 13.39 -2.61
C LEU A 129 -12.90 12.51 -2.24
N TRP A 130 -12.83 12.07 -0.98
CA TRP A 130 -11.80 11.19 -0.48
C TRP A 130 -12.38 9.86 -0.03
N THR A 131 -11.73 8.77 -0.44
CA THR A 131 -12.11 7.42 -0.05
C THR A 131 -10.86 6.60 0.23
N SER A 132 -10.98 5.62 1.11
CA SER A 132 -9.97 4.54 1.21
C SER A 132 -10.59 3.23 0.77
N ASN A 133 -9.81 2.38 0.15
CA ASN A 133 -10.19 0.98 0.06
C ASN A 133 -9.88 0.28 1.39
N GLY A 134 -10.63 -0.75 1.72
CA GLY A 134 -10.34 -1.57 2.90
C GLY A 134 -8.97 -2.23 2.80
N PRO A 135 -8.34 -2.60 3.94
CA PRO A 135 -7.06 -3.25 3.93
C PRO A 135 -7.10 -4.57 3.19
N SER A 136 -6.18 -4.73 2.23
CA SER A 136 -5.96 -5.98 1.51
C SER A 136 -4.75 -6.68 2.10
N ILE A 137 -4.96 -7.87 2.65
CA ILE A 137 -3.89 -8.69 3.21
C ILE A 137 -3.32 -9.59 2.12
N ALA A 138 -2.01 -9.71 2.07
CA ALA A 138 -1.31 -10.55 1.12
C ALA A 138 -0.13 -11.27 1.78
N ARG A 139 0.28 -12.38 1.17
CA ARG A 139 1.53 -13.07 1.52
C ARG A 139 2.43 -13.21 0.31
N TYR A 140 3.71 -13.17 0.54
CA TYR A 140 4.73 -13.46 -0.47
C TYR A 140 5.27 -14.87 -0.27
N ARG A 141 5.51 -15.56 -1.39
CA ARG A 141 6.11 -16.90 -1.39
C ARG A 141 7.64 -16.82 -1.29
N THR A 142 8.23 -17.93 -0.86
CA THR A 142 9.69 -18.07 -0.66
C THR A 142 10.36 -19.02 -1.65
N ASP A 143 9.57 -19.76 -2.43
CA ASP A 143 9.97 -20.90 -3.25
C ASP A 143 10.22 -20.53 -4.72
N ILE A 144 10.59 -19.29 -4.99
CA ILE A 144 10.93 -18.81 -6.32
C ILE A 144 12.43 -18.47 -6.41
N ASP A 145 13.04 -18.80 -7.53
CA ASP A 145 14.46 -18.56 -7.75
C ASP A 145 14.77 -17.09 -8.07
N ASP A 146 13.77 -16.32 -8.48
CA ASP A 146 13.93 -14.91 -8.78
C ASP A 146 14.30 -14.09 -7.55
N SER A 147 15.02 -12.99 -7.77
CA SER A 147 15.36 -12.03 -6.72
C SER A 147 14.20 -11.05 -6.44
N ILE A 148 13.18 -11.02 -7.31
CA ILE A 148 12.09 -10.05 -7.29
C ILE A 148 10.80 -10.72 -6.86
N GLY A 149 10.24 -10.27 -5.73
CA GLY A 149 8.94 -10.72 -5.23
C GLY A 149 7.77 -9.97 -5.83
N LEU A 150 7.93 -8.66 -6.01
CA LEU A 150 6.98 -7.80 -6.71
C LEU A 150 7.78 -6.83 -7.58
N VAL A 151 7.45 -6.83 -8.86
CA VAL A 151 8.09 -5.96 -9.85
C VAL A 151 7.91 -4.48 -9.53
N TYR A 152 8.87 -3.66 -9.97
CA TYR A 152 8.76 -2.21 -9.80
C TYR A 152 7.57 -1.64 -10.54
N HIS A 153 6.78 -0.86 -9.82
CA HIS A 153 5.60 -0.19 -10.33
C HIS A 153 5.33 1.09 -9.55
N SER A 154 4.51 1.94 -10.13
CA SER A 154 3.81 3.02 -9.44
C SER A 154 2.38 2.56 -9.17
N ASP A 155 1.86 2.82 -7.98
CA ASP A 155 0.47 2.48 -7.68
C ASP A 155 -0.53 3.32 -8.46
N TYR A 156 -0.12 4.52 -8.89
CA TYR A 156 -1.01 5.49 -9.52
C TYR A 156 -1.35 5.17 -10.97
N VAL A 157 -0.34 4.93 -11.80
CA VAL A 157 -0.53 4.82 -13.24
C VAL A 157 0.08 3.55 -13.77
N ARG A 158 -0.75 2.70 -14.34
CA ARG A 158 -0.32 1.51 -15.10
C ARG A 158 -0.62 1.62 -16.58
N GLU A 159 -1.65 2.39 -16.95
CA GLU A 159 -2.10 2.59 -18.32
C GLU A 159 -2.70 4.00 -18.49
N PRO A 160 -2.78 4.52 -19.73
CA PRO A 160 -3.45 5.78 -19.99
C PRO A 160 -4.89 5.78 -19.48
N ILE A 161 -5.19 6.74 -18.63
CA ILE A 161 -6.50 6.85 -18.00
C ILE A 161 -7.46 7.53 -18.95
N LYS A 162 -8.64 6.92 -19.13
CA LYS A 162 -9.67 7.40 -20.07
C LYS A 162 -10.99 7.74 -19.41
N SER A 163 -11.08 7.60 -18.10
CA SER A 163 -12.35 7.74 -17.38
C SER A 163 -12.19 8.40 -16.02
N PRO A 164 -13.20 9.14 -15.54
CA PRO A 164 -13.23 9.65 -14.18
C PRO A 164 -13.22 8.50 -13.16
N GLY A 165 -12.82 8.80 -11.96
CA GLY A 165 -12.86 7.84 -10.86
C GLY A 165 -11.90 8.17 -9.73
N ASN A 166 -11.79 7.25 -8.81
CA ASN A 166 -10.89 7.37 -7.67
C ASN A 166 -9.43 7.14 -8.10
N LYS A 167 -8.57 8.09 -7.82
CA LYS A 167 -7.13 8.05 -8.11
C LYS A 167 -6.34 7.88 -6.84
N PHE A 168 -5.38 6.98 -6.86
CA PHE A 168 -4.51 6.71 -5.71
C PHE A 168 -3.60 7.90 -5.42
N VAL A 169 -3.65 8.39 -4.20
CA VAL A 169 -2.84 9.52 -3.73
C VAL A 169 -1.78 9.07 -2.74
N ILE A 170 -2.18 8.22 -1.80
CA ILE A 170 -1.31 7.75 -0.72
C ILE A 170 -1.45 6.23 -0.62
N THR A 171 -0.30 5.57 -0.54
CA THR A 171 -0.18 4.15 -0.25
C THR A 171 0.28 3.97 1.19
N ALA A 172 -0.37 3.06 1.91
CA ALA A 172 0.07 2.62 3.22
C ALA A 172 0.22 1.10 3.25
N LEU A 173 1.33 0.62 3.78
CA LEU A 173 1.68 -0.79 3.93
C LEU A 173 1.97 -1.09 5.39
N THR A 174 1.55 -2.24 5.89
CA THR A 174 2.01 -2.77 7.16
C THR A 174 2.58 -4.17 7.00
N TYR A 175 3.44 -4.56 7.92
CA TYR A 175 4.16 -5.82 7.93
C TYR A 175 3.82 -6.58 9.19
N PHE A 176 3.34 -7.83 9.03
CA PHE A 176 2.93 -8.66 10.15
C PHE A 176 4.07 -9.45 10.76
N ASN A 177 5.14 -9.69 9.99
CA ASN A 177 6.30 -10.44 10.44
C ASN A 177 7.58 -9.91 9.83
N ASP A 178 8.71 -10.27 10.43
CA ASP A 178 10.07 -9.92 9.99
C ASP A 178 11.06 -11.11 10.10
N ASP A 179 10.55 -12.31 10.41
CA ASP A 179 11.29 -13.56 10.56
C ASP A 179 11.76 -14.18 9.23
N TYR A 180 11.64 -13.44 8.13
CA TYR A 180 12.13 -13.80 6.80
C TYR A 180 13.48 -13.12 6.48
N GLU A 181 14.27 -13.72 5.58
CA GLU A 181 15.46 -13.10 4.97
C GLU A 181 15.08 -12.46 3.63
N GLY A 182 15.77 -11.36 3.24
CA GLY A 182 15.37 -10.60 2.06
C GLY A 182 14.05 -9.86 2.29
N GLY A 183 13.19 -9.80 1.28
CA GLY A 183 11.85 -9.22 1.38
C GLY A 183 11.81 -7.72 1.64
N GLU A 184 12.93 -7.01 1.42
CA GLU A 184 13.00 -5.56 1.52
C GLU A 184 12.02 -4.91 0.55
N ILE A 185 11.53 -3.74 0.91
CA ILE A 185 10.88 -2.84 -0.02
C ILE A 185 11.92 -1.85 -0.55
N ASP A 186 11.95 -1.71 -1.87
CA ASP A 186 12.85 -0.81 -2.55
C ASP A 186 12.06 0.33 -3.19
N PHE A 187 12.57 1.55 -3.06
CA PHE A 187 12.07 2.72 -3.76
C PHE A 187 13.09 3.19 -4.77
N VAL A 188 12.64 3.45 -5.99
CA VAL A 188 13.46 4.06 -7.05
C VAL A 188 12.83 5.38 -7.43
N VAL A 189 13.59 6.46 -7.25
CA VAL A 189 13.15 7.81 -7.57
C VAL A 189 14.24 8.53 -8.36
N GLY A 190 14.00 8.73 -9.63
CA GLY A 190 15.00 9.26 -10.56
C GLY A 190 16.19 8.31 -10.69
N LYS A 191 17.38 8.72 -10.21
CA LYS A 191 18.62 7.94 -10.26
C LYS A 191 19.00 7.31 -8.90
N GLU A 192 18.15 7.47 -7.91
CA GLU A 192 18.42 7.01 -6.55
C GLU A 192 17.58 5.78 -6.23
N ALA A 193 18.16 4.85 -5.51
CA ALA A 193 17.47 3.68 -4.99
C ALA A 193 17.67 3.59 -3.48
N TYR A 194 16.58 3.30 -2.78
CA TYR A 194 16.54 3.16 -1.33
C TYR A 194 15.92 1.82 -0.99
N MET A 195 16.53 1.12 -0.09
CA MET A 195 16.08 -0.19 0.35
C MET A 195 15.82 -0.16 1.85
N TYR A 196 14.64 -0.58 2.22
CA TYR A 196 14.22 -0.68 3.61
C TYR A 196 13.82 -2.11 3.97
N LYS A 197 14.37 -2.63 5.08
CA LYS A 197 13.96 -3.89 5.68
C LYS A 197 12.91 -3.58 6.75
N PRO A 198 11.62 -3.88 6.50
CA PRO A 198 10.58 -3.63 7.49
C PRO A 198 10.70 -4.58 8.69
N GLU A 199 10.32 -4.08 9.85
CA GLU A 199 10.10 -4.86 11.06
C GLU A 199 8.61 -5.14 11.26
N ALA A 200 8.29 -6.18 12.03
CA ALA A 200 6.91 -6.50 12.35
C ALA A 200 6.23 -5.33 13.08
N GLY A 201 5.05 -4.94 12.62
CA GLY A 201 4.32 -3.79 13.15
C GLY A 201 4.63 -2.44 12.51
N ASP A 202 5.61 -2.36 11.61
CA ASP A 202 5.88 -1.14 10.84
C ASP A 202 4.72 -0.79 9.92
N VAL A 203 4.40 0.51 9.84
CA VAL A 203 3.51 1.05 8.81
C VAL A 203 4.32 2.03 7.96
N ILE A 204 4.46 1.73 6.67
CA ILE A 204 5.11 2.62 5.71
C ILE A 204 4.04 3.39 4.96
N VAL A 205 4.19 4.72 4.88
CA VAL A 205 3.28 5.60 4.12
C VAL A 205 4.10 6.41 3.12
N PHE A 206 3.62 6.44 1.88
CA PHE A 206 4.31 7.12 0.78
C PHE A 206 3.34 7.58 -0.32
N PRO A 207 3.78 8.50 -1.22
CA PRO A 207 2.97 8.92 -2.35
C PRO A 207 2.72 7.78 -3.33
N SER A 208 1.46 7.58 -3.72
CA SER A 208 1.14 6.64 -4.83
C SER A 208 1.55 7.17 -6.20
N GLY A 209 1.80 8.48 -6.33
CA GLY A 209 2.24 9.12 -7.58
C GLY A 209 1.20 10.07 -8.22
N HIS A 210 0.18 10.51 -7.52
CA HIS A 210 -0.79 11.49 -8.05
C HIS A 210 -0.09 12.81 -8.42
N PRO A 211 -0.21 13.30 -9.68
CA PRO A 211 0.62 14.39 -10.19
C PRO A 211 0.41 15.74 -9.49
N ASP A 212 -0.77 16.01 -8.99
CA ASP A 212 -1.11 17.28 -8.33
C ASP A 212 -0.96 17.25 -6.81
N ILE A 213 -0.78 16.06 -6.25
CA ILE A 213 -0.73 15.84 -4.81
C ILE A 213 0.54 15.08 -4.48
N LEU A 214 1.32 15.60 -3.54
CA LEU A 214 2.58 15.01 -3.06
C LEU A 214 3.71 14.87 -4.11
N THR A 215 3.39 14.69 -5.38
CA THR A 215 4.36 14.48 -6.48
C THR A 215 4.39 15.61 -7.50
N LYS A 216 3.98 16.82 -7.10
CA LYS A 216 4.05 18.04 -7.94
C LYS A 216 5.45 18.37 -8.44
N ASP A 217 6.48 17.81 -7.82
CA ASP A 217 7.89 17.92 -8.23
C ASP A 217 8.24 16.94 -9.37
N GLY A 218 7.25 16.23 -9.92
CA GLY A 218 7.41 15.27 -11.01
C GLY A 218 8.12 13.98 -10.64
N LYS A 219 8.38 13.75 -9.34
CA LYS A 219 9.01 12.50 -8.91
C LYS A 219 8.01 11.35 -8.90
N VAL A 220 8.39 10.26 -9.52
CA VAL A 220 7.64 9.02 -9.51
C VAL A 220 8.22 8.10 -8.45
N TYR A 221 7.36 7.61 -7.56
CA TYR A 221 7.74 6.69 -6.49
C TYR A 221 7.55 5.25 -6.97
N LEU A 222 8.50 4.81 -7.83
CA LEU A 222 8.55 3.40 -8.21
C LEU A 222 9.00 2.58 -7.01
N HIS A 223 8.29 1.51 -6.73
CA HIS A 223 8.65 0.60 -5.66
C HIS A 223 8.47 -0.85 -6.08
N GLY A 224 9.25 -1.70 -5.47
CA GLY A 224 9.25 -3.14 -5.67
C GLY A 224 9.57 -3.86 -4.37
N VAL A 225 9.47 -5.18 -4.39
CA VAL A 225 9.75 -6.00 -3.21
C VAL A 225 10.66 -7.15 -3.59
N MET A 226 11.75 -7.30 -2.83
CA MET A 226 12.61 -8.46 -2.96
C MET A 226 11.91 -9.73 -2.47
N VAL A 227 12.28 -10.87 -3.04
CA VAL A 227 11.74 -12.17 -2.61
C VAL A 227 12.14 -12.43 -1.17
N PRO A 228 11.18 -12.69 -0.26
CA PRO A 228 11.52 -13.20 1.06
C PRO A 228 12.07 -14.63 0.98
N ARG A 229 12.97 -14.97 1.89
CA ARG A 229 13.56 -16.30 2.02
C ARG A 229 13.30 -16.83 3.42
N LYS A 230 13.40 -18.14 3.58
CA LYS A 230 13.12 -18.91 4.79
C LYS A 230 11.67 -18.94 5.18
N GLU A 231 11.10 -17.78 5.51
CA GLU A 231 9.71 -17.63 5.94
C GLU A 231 8.92 -16.77 4.96
N LYS A 232 7.63 -17.04 4.87
CA LYS A 232 6.69 -16.22 4.08
C LYS A 232 6.53 -14.86 4.73
N LYS A 233 6.46 -13.83 3.91
CA LYS A 233 6.21 -12.46 4.33
C LYS A 233 4.71 -12.15 4.21
N TYR A 234 4.12 -11.69 5.30
CA TYR A 234 2.72 -11.26 5.36
C TYR A 234 2.64 -9.75 5.49
N ILE A 235 1.80 -9.14 4.66
CA ILE A 235 1.58 -7.70 4.66
C ILE A 235 0.09 -7.36 4.57
N ALA A 236 -0.28 -6.15 4.96
CA ALA A 236 -1.50 -5.52 4.50
C ALA A 236 -1.19 -4.21 3.79
N ARG A 237 -2.08 -3.81 2.88
CA ARG A 237 -1.99 -2.54 2.16
C ARG A 237 -3.35 -1.88 2.07
N THR A 238 -3.34 -0.55 2.04
CA THR A 238 -4.50 0.27 1.73
C THR A 238 -4.08 1.47 0.91
N TYR A 239 -5.04 2.05 0.20
CA TYR A 239 -4.83 3.26 -0.59
C TYR A 239 -5.83 4.32 -0.16
N TRP A 240 -5.37 5.55 -0.04
CA TRP A 240 -6.23 6.71 -0.01
C TRP A 240 -6.31 7.29 -1.42
N MET A 241 -7.56 7.51 -1.83
CA MET A 241 -7.90 7.90 -3.20
C MET A 241 -8.68 9.19 -3.18
N LYS A 242 -8.41 10.04 -4.14
CA LYS A 242 -9.22 11.23 -4.43
C LYS A 242 -10.04 10.99 -5.68
N TYR A 243 -11.30 11.37 -5.66
CA TYR A 243 -12.15 11.34 -6.84
C TYR A 243 -11.78 12.52 -7.77
N GLU A 244 -11.48 12.19 -9.01
CA GLU A 244 -11.25 13.17 -10.07
C GLU A 244 -12.36 13.04 -11.12
N ASP A 245 -13.01 14.17 -11.39
CA ASP A 245 -13.98 14.24 -12.47
C ASP A 245 -13.25 14.58 -13.78
N ALA A 246 -13.42 13.72 -14.79
CA ALA A 246 -12.61 13.84 -15.99
C ALA A 246 -13.11 14.94 -16.91
N SER A 247 -12.57 16.15 -16.77
CA SER A 247 -12.50 17.08 -17.91
C SER A 247 -11.49 16.55 -18.96
N GLN A 248 -11.61 16.95 -20.22
CA GLN A 248 -10.64 16.57 -21.24
C GLN A 248 -9.23 17.04 -20.87
N GLU A 249 -9.11 18.22 -20.32
CA GLU A 249 -7.85 18.78 -19.82
C GLU A 249 -7.20 17.87 -18.77
N TRP A 250 -8.01 17.36 -17.83
CA TRP A 250 -7.56 16.45 -16.80
C TRP A 250 -7.09 15.11 -17.40
N ILE A 251 -7.87 14.54 -18.34
CA ILE A 251 -7.50 13.30 -19.04
C ILE A 251 -6.17 13.46 -19.79
N ASP A 252 -5.97 14.59 -20.46
CA ASP A 252 -4.74 14.86 -21.20
C ASP A 252 -3.54 14.97 -20.27
N LYS A 253 -3.69 15.66 -19.13
CA LYS A 253 -2.66 15.78 -18.10
C LYS A 253 -2.30 14.43 -17.48
N GLU A 254 -3.29 13.61 -17.16
CA GLU A 254 -3.09 12.26 -16.62
C GLU A 254 -2.37 11.35 -17.62
N ASN A 255 -2.74 11.44 -18.89
CA ASN A 255 -2.09 10.67 -19.95
C ASN A 255 -0.64 11.11 -20.15
N GLU A 256 -0.33 12.39 -20.03
CA GLU A 256 1.04 12.90 -20.10
C GLU A 256 1.87 12.42 -18.93
N PHE A 257 1.33 12.51 -17.71
CA PHE A 257 1.98 11.97 -16.53
C PHE A 257 2.21 10.47 -16.64
N GLY A 258 1.23 9.70 -17.16
CA GLY A 258 1.39 8.27 -17.42
C GLY A 258 2.55 7.96 -18.38
N LYS A 259 2.78 8.79 -19.40
CA LYS A 259 3.94 8.65 -20.28
C LYS A 259 5.25 8.89 -19.55
N GLU A 260 5.32 9.89 -18.66
CA GLU A 260 6.51 10.14 -17.86
C GLU A 260 6.81 8.98 -16.89
N VAL A 261 5.78 8.43 -16.22
CA VAL A 261 5.92 7.21 -15.40
C VAL A 261 6.46 6.05 -16.25
N TRP A 262 5.89 5.83 -17.43
CA TRP A 262 6.36 4.77 -18.33
C TRP A 262 7.80 4.98 -18.78
N LYS A 263 8.19 6.22 -19.05
CA LYS A 263 9.56 6.59 -19.39
C LYS A 263 10.53 6.31 -18.25
N GLU A 264 10.17 6.66 -17.02
CA GLU A 264 10.94 6.30 -15.82
C GLU A 264 11.10 4.78 -15.67
N MET A 265 10.03 4.01 -15.91
CA MET A 265 10.07 2.55 -15.91
C MET A 265 10.94 1.95 -17.02
N GLN A 266 11.26 2.71 -18.07
CA GLN A 266 12.18 2.30 -19.13
C GLN A 266 13.62 2.69 -18.86
N THR A 267 13.95 3.31 -17.74
CA THR A 267 15.33 3.63 -17.37
C THR A 267 16.18 2.37 -17.27
N GLU A 268 17.48 2.53 -17.44
CA GLU A 268 18.42 1.40 -17.38
C GLU A 268 18.41 0.72 -16.01
N ILE A 269 18.18 1.49 -14.96
CA ILE A 269 17.99 0.98 -13.58
C ILE A 269 16.86 -0.03 -13.54
N VAL A 270 15.67 0.36 -14.04
CA VAL A 270 14.49 -0.50 -14.02
C VAL A 270 14.64 -1.66 -14.99
N LYS A 271 15.21 -1.44 -16.17
CA LYS A 271 15.49 -2.52 -17.14
C LYS A 271 16.43 -3.58 -16.58
N ASN A 272 17.51 -3.16 -15.94
CA ASN A 272 18.47 -4.07 -15.33
C ASN A 272 17.82 -4.86 -14.18
N PHE A 273 16.92 -4.23 -13.46
CA PHE A 273 16.14 -4.87 -12.43
C PHE A 273 15.18 -5.93 -12.99
N TRP A 274 14.44 -5.60 -14.05
CA TRP A 274 13.59 -6.56 -14.78
C TRP A 274 14.38 -7.74 -15.37
N ALA A 275 15.63 -7.51 -15.72
CA ALA A 275 16.54 -8.57 -16.18
C ALA A 275 17.14 -9.41 -15.04
N GLY A 276 16.69 -9.22 -13.79
CA GLY A 276 17.20 -9.94 -12.63
C GLY A 276 18.60 -9.48 -12.18
N ILE A 277 19.11 -8.38 -12.73
CA ILE A 277 20.38 -7.78 -12.30
C ILE A 277 20.10 -7.02 -10.99
N PRO A 278 20.80 -7.36 -9.89
CA PRO A 278 20.57 -6.68 -8.62
C PRO A 278 20.72 -5.16 -8.78
N LEU A 279 19.70 -4.42 -8.37
CA LEU A 279 19.67 -2.95 -8.38
C LEU A 279 20.92 -2.34 -7.73
N ARG A 280 21.43 -3.05 -6.73
CA ARG A 280 22.66 -2.73 -5.99
C ARG A 280 23.90 -2.53 -6.84
N LYS A 281 23.95 -3.16 -8.04
CA LYS A 281 25.10 -3.02 -8.97
C LYS A 281 24.87 -1.94 -10.03
N SER A 282 23.61 -1.63 -10.35
CA SER A 282 23.25 -0.70 -11.42
C SER A 282 22.91 0.70 -10.94
N ALA A 283 22.45 0.87 -9.71
CA ALA A 283 22.03 2.14 -9.14
C ALA A 283 23.14 2.92 -8.41
N GLY A 284 24.39 2.41 -8.37
CA GLY A 284 25.45 2.98 -7.53
C GLY A 284 25.25 2.65 -6.06
N GLU A 285 25.46 3.59 -5.17
CA GLU A 285 25.28 3.39 -3.75
C GLU A 285 23.79 3.20 -3.41
N VAL A 286 23.44 1.98 -3.00
CA VAL A 286 22.12 1.72 -2.41
C VAL A 286 22.15 2.15 -0.96
N ASN A 287 21.40 3.18 -0.63
CA ASN A 287 21.25 3.61 0.75
C ASN A 287 20.41 2.57 1.51
N ARG A 288 21.06 1.82 2.39
CA ARG A 288 20.38 0.92 3.32
C ARG A 288 20.00 1.68 4.57
N ILE A 289 18.72 1.72 4.83
CA ILE A 289 18.17 2.32 6.04
C ILE A 289 17.83 1.16 6.98
N LYS A 290 18.45 1.18 8.15
CA LYS A 290 18.22 0.21 9.23
C LYS A 290 17.12 0.70 10.14
#